data_dd1891c15e9ecfc1b111da03730bb053
#
_entry.id   dd1891c15e9ecfc1b111da03730bb053
#
_cell.length_a   1.000
_cell.length_b   1.000
_cell.length_c   1.000
_cell.angle_alpha   90.00
_cell.angle_beta   90.00
_cell.angle_gamma   90.00
#
_symmetry.space_group_name_H-M   'P 1'
#
loop_
_entity.id
_entity.type
_entity.pdbx_description
1 polymer ?
#
loop_
_entity_poly.entity_id
_entity_poly.type
_entity_poly.pdbx_seq_one_letter_code
_entity_poly.pdbx_strand_id
1 'polypeptide(L)'
;FFFQAEDGIRDDLVTGVQTCALPILFAAKAILEAIDSEMELIVCITEGIPVMDMLEVKDKLRSSKSRLIGPNCPGVITPDECKIGIMPAHIHQKGNVGIVSRSGTLTYEAVYQTTVEGLGQSTCIGIGGDPVNGTNFIDCLELFLSDPETESIIMIGEIGGSAEEEAAEFLRKEKVKKPTVGFIAGTSAPPGRRMGHAGAIVSGGKGGAEDKIEAMKSAGIQISNSPAALGSTLLEVLKNQN
;
A
#
# COMPACT_ATOMS: atom_id res chain seq x y z
N PHE A 1 -7.82 23.05 8.00
CA PHE A 1 -6.63 23.01 8.86
C PHE A 1 -5.55 22.26 8.11
N PHE A 2 -4.52 22.98 7.68
CA PHE A 2 -3.34 22.41 7.05
C PHE A 2 -2.39 22.01 8.18
N PHE A 3 -2.08 20.72 8.32
CA PHE A 3 -0.94 20.30 9.13
C PHE A 3 0.32 20.43 8.27
N GLN A 4 1.14 21.41 8.56
CA GLN A 4 2.56 21.34 8.21
C GLN A 4 3.18 20.28 9.12
N ALA A 5 3.83 19.29 8.53
CA ALA A 5 4.66 18.36 9.29
C ALA A 5 5.78 19.14 9.96
N GLU A 6 5.87 19.12 11.30
CA GLU A 6 6.86 19.91 12.07
C GLU A 6 8.32 19.44 11.85
N ASP A 7 8.54 18.28 11.21
CA ASP A 7 9.86 17.79 10.79
C ASP A 7 9.95 17.59 9.28
N GLY A 8 9.18 18.38 8.52
CA GLY A 8 9.08 18.26 7.07
C GLY A 8 10.23 18.94 6.36
N ILE A 9 10.77 18.25 5.41
CA ILE A 9 11.48 18.84 4.29
C ILE A 9 10.55 19.91 3.71
N ARG A 10 10.88 21.19 3.94
CA ARG A 10 10.32 22.30 3.20
C ARG A 10 10.93 22.25 1.80
N ASP A 11 10.33 21.46 0.95
CA ASP A 11 10.61 21.57 -0.45
C ASP A 11 9.54 22.49 -1.05
N ASP A 12 9.93 23.70 -1.48
CA ASP A 12 9.07 24.65 -2.16
C ASP A 12 8.53 24.13 -3.51
N LEU A 13 8.92 22.90 -3.87
CA LEU A 13 8.57 22.21 -5.11
C LEU A 13 7.37 21.24 -4.98
N VAL A 14 6.88 20.95 -3.78
CA VAL A 14 5.71 20.07 -3.60
C VAL A 14 4.44 20.92 -3.60
N THR A 15 4.10 21.48 -4.74
CA THR A 15 2.77 22.05 -4.99
C THR A 15 1.84 20.94 -5.48
N GLY A 16 0.66 20.79 -4.90
CA GLY A 16 -0.32 19.82 -5.35
C GLY A 16 -0.47 18.56 -4.48
N VAL A 17 0.13 18.52 -3.28
CA VAL A 17 0.01 17.41 -2.33
C VAL A 17 -0.77 17.83 -1.07
N GLN A 18 -1.73 17.02 -0.66
CA GLN A 18 -2.45 17.22 0.60
C GLN A 18 -2.51 15.94 1.42
N THR A 19 -2.17 16.06 2.71
CA THR A 19 -2.38 14.99 3.70
C THR A 19 -3.61 15.32 4.54
N CYS A 20 -4.61 14.43 4.51
CA CYS A 20 -5.84 14.56 5.30
C CYS A 20 -5.74 13.70 6.57
N ALA A 21 -5.60 14.36 7.73
CA ALA A 21 -5.68 13.74 9.05
C ALA A 21 -6.83 14.37 9.85
N LEU A 22 -7.99 14.49 9.21
CA LEU A 22 -9.16 15.14 9.77
C LEU A 22 -10.04 14.15 10.55
N PRO A 23 -10.87 14.65 11.50
CA PRO A 23 -11.93 13.83 12.08
C PRO A 23 -12.81 13.21 10.99
N ILE A 24 -13.27 11.99 11.22
CA ILE A 24 -14.00 11.13 10.28
C ILE A 24 -15.10 11.88 9.51
N LEU A 25 -15.88 12.72 10.24
CA LEU A 25 -17.03 13.46 9.68
C LEU A 25 -16.66 14.47 8.58
N PHE A 26 -15.40 14.88 8.51
CA PHE A 26 -14.95 15.90 7.55
C PHE A 26 -13.99 15.36 6.51
N ALA A 27 -13.50 14.13 6.68
CA ALA A 27 -12.43 13.59 5.84
C ALA A 27 -12.86 13.44 4.37
N ALA A 28 -14.02 12.86 4.10
CA ALA A 28 -14.52 12.70 2.73
C ALA A 28 -14.72 14.06 2.04
N LYS A 29 -15.30 15.04 2.77
CA LYS A 29 -15.49 16.40 2.24
C LYS A 29 -14.15 17.06 1.89
N ALA A 30 -13.15 16.92 2.75
CA ALA A 30 -11.81 17.46 2.48
C ALA A 30 -11.14 16.82 1.27
N ILE A 31 -11.35 15.50 1.07
CA ILE A 31 -10.88 14.82 -0.13
C ILE A 31 -11.58 15.39 -1.38
N LEU A 32 -12.89 15.58 -1.34
CA LEU A 32 -13.65 16.16 -2.46
C LEU A 32 -13.18 17.59 -2.77
N GLU A 33 -12.96 18.43 -1.74
CA GLU A 33 -12.40 19.78 -1.91
C GLU A 33 -11.01 19.76 -2.54
N ALA A 34 -10.15 18.80 -2.16
CA ALA A 34 -8.82 18.64 -2.74
C ALA A 34 -8.90 18.20 -4.21
N ILE A 35 -9.82 17.32 -4.55
CA ILE A 35 -10.09 16.90 -5.94
C ILE A 35 -10.58 18.11 -6.76
N ASP A 36 -11.51 18.90 -6.25
CA ASP A 36 -12.04 20.09 -6.92
C ASP A 36 -10.96 21.18 -7.09
N SER A 37 -9.96 21.18 -6.22
CA SER A 37 -8.79 22.05 -6.31
C SER A 37 -7.67 21.48 -7.23
N GLU A 38 -7.95 20.38 -7.92
CA GLU A 38 -7.01 19.70 -8.83
C GLU A 38 -5.67 19.31 -8.17
N MET A 39 -5.71 18.95 -6.87
CA MET A 39 -4.53 18.43 -6.18
C MET A 39 -4.08 17.12 -6.82
N GLU A 40 -2.83 17.04 -7.29
CA GLU A 40 -2.33 15.87 -8.00
C GLU A 40 -2.26 14.63 -7.11
N LEU A 41 -1.84 14.79 -5.85
CA LEU A 41 -1.74 13.70 -4.87
C LEU A 41 -2.42 14.06 -3.56
N ILE A 42 -3.32 13.18 -3.12
CA ILE A 42 -4.04 13.29 -1.86
C ILE A 42 -3.71 12.06 -1.02
N VAL A 43 -3.31 12.27 0.24
CA VAL A 43 -3.03 11.18 1.19
C VAL A 43 -4.00 11.29 2.36
N CYS A 44 -4.86 10.30 2.52
CA CYS A 44 -5.85 10.25 3.59
C CYS A 44 -5.48 9.20 4.64
N ILE A 45 -5.08 9.67 5.84
CA ILE A 45 -4.69 8.82 6.97
C ILE A 45 -5.92 8.38 7.77
N THR A 46 -6.99 9.16 7.72
CA THR A 46 -8.20 8.94 8.53
C THR A 46 -8.78 7.54 8.31
N GLU A 47 -9.01 6.83 9.41
CA GLU A 47 -9.69 5.53 9.46
C GLU A 47 -11.19 5.71 9.72
N GLY A 48 -12.01 4.80 9.17
CA GLY A 48 -13.44 4.71 9.50
C GLY A 48 -14.34 5.68 8.75
N ILE A 49 -13.90 6.23 7.63
CA ILE A 49 -14.77 7.02 6.77
C ILE A 49 -15.92 6.13 6.27
N PRO A 50 -17.18 6.60 6.33
CA PRO A 50 -18.33 5.82 5.87
C PRO A 50 -18.15 5.36 4.41
N VAL A 51 -18.51 4.10 4.13
CA VAL A 51 -18.37 3.52 2.79
C VAL A 51 -19.11 4.34 1.73
N MET A 52 -20.31 4.86 2.06
CA MET A 52 -21.08 5.68 1.12
C MET A 52 -20.37 6.98 0.75
N ASP A 53 -19.71 7.62 1.71
CA ASP A 53 -18.94 8.84 1.47
C ASP A 53 -17.72 8.53 0.59
N MET A 54 -17.08 7.38 0.81
CA MET A 54 -15.95 6.95 -0.03
C MET A 54 -16.38 6.53 -1.44
N LEU A 55 -17.62 6.07 -1.65
CA LEU A 55 -18.15 5.82 -2.99
C LEU A 55 -18.33 7.13 -3.76
N GLU A 56 -18.79 8.20 -3.13
CA GLU A 56 -18.87 9.53 -3.70
C GLU A 56 -17.48 10.05 -4.10
N VAL A 57 -16.51 9.92 -3.19
CA VAL A 57 -15.10 10.24 -3.47
C VAL A 57 -14.57 9.45 -4.67
N LYS A 58 -14.82 8.13 -4.70
CA LYS A 58 -14.35 7.26 -5.79
C LYS A 58 -14.97 7.64 -7.14
N ASP A 59 -16.24 8.02 -7.15
CA ASP A 59 -16.91 8.49 -8.37
C ASP A 59 -16.29 9.79 -8.90
N LYS A 60 -16.04 10.75 -8.00
CA LYS A 60 -15.39 12.02 -8.35
C LYS A 60 -13.96 11.81 -8.88
N LEU A 61 -13.19 10.89 -8.28
CA LEU A 61 -11.83 10.56 -8.71
C LEU A 61 -11.77 10.08 -10.16
N ARG A 62 -12.79 9.34 -10.64
CA ARG A 62 -12.82 8.82 -12.02
C ARG A 62 -12.72 9.89 -13.10
N SER A 63 -13.20 11.09 -12.81
CA SER A 63 -13.21 12.22 -13.75
C SER A 63 -12.10 13.24 -13.44
N SER A 64 -11.25 12.99 -12.46
CA SER A 64 -10.18 13.87 -12.03
C SER A 64 -8.79 13.36 -12.44
N LYS A 65 -7.79 14.23 -12.33
CA LYS A 65 -6.37 13.86 -12.44
C LYS A 65 -5.75 13.52 -11.09
N SER A 66 -6.49 13.74 -10.01
CA SER A 66 -6.01 13.49 -8.65
C SER A 66 -5.82 12.00 -8.38
N ARG A 67 -4.76 11.66 -7.68
CA ARG A 67 -4.54 10.33 -7.11
C ARG A 67 -4.76 10.38 -5.60
N LEU A 68 -5.57 9.47 -5.08
CA LEU A 68 -5.81 9.33 -3.64
C LEU A 68 -5.10 8.08 -3.12
N ILE A 69 -4.24 8.22 -2.12
CA ILE A 69 -3.70 7.12 -1.31
C ILE A 69 -4.49 7.05 0.01
N GLY A 70 -4.97 5.88 0.36
CA GLY A 70 -5.89 5.67 1.48
C GLY A 70 -7.35 5.65 1.06
N PRO A 71 -8.30 5.80 2.02
CA PRO A 71 -8.13 6.14 3.44
C PRO A 71 -7.47 5.05 4.30
N ASN A 72 -7.36 5.31 5.61
CA ASN A 72 -6.79 4.39 6.59
C ASN A 72 -5.39 3.89 6.19
N CYS A 73 -4.51 4.80 5.83
CA CYS A 73 -3.18 4.49 5.31
C CYS A 73 -2.08 5.24 6.06
N PRO A 74 -0.84 4.72 6.07
CA PRO A 74 0.29 5.44 6.64
C PRO A 74 0.92 6.45 5.67
N GLY A 75 0.50 6.47 4.40
CA GLY A 75 1.03 7.37 3.37
C GLY A 75 2.04 6.72 2.44
N VAL A 76 2.98 7.52 1.98
CA VAL A 76 4.03 7.14 1.03
C VAL A 76 5.36 7.75 1.44
N ILE A 77 6.44 7.03 1.16
CA ILE A 77 7.81 7.53 1.33
C ILE A 77 8.71 6.98 0.22
N THR A 78 9.47 7.88 -0.42
CA THR A 78 10.63 7.58 -1.25
C THR A 78 11.83 8.08 -0.47
N PRO A 79 12.68 7.17 0.08
CA PRO A 79 13.78 7.57 0.96
C PRO A 79 14.73 8.55 0.29
N ASP A 80 15.18 9.56 1.04
CA ASP A 80 16.02 10.69 0.63
C ASP A 80 15.35 11.67 -0.35
N GLU A 81 14.09 11.47 -0.74
CA GLU A 81 13.39 12.31 -1.69
C GLU A 81 12.11 12.91 -1.13
N CYS A 82 11.17 12.09 -0.68
CA CYS A 82 9.84 12.57 -0.29
C CYS A 82 9.21 11.68 0.79
N LYS A 83 8.52 12.31 1.73
CA LYS A 83 7.66 11.66 2.71
C LYS A 83 6.34 12.40 2.84
N ILE A 84 5.23 11.69 2.63
CA ILE A 84 3.88 12.24 2.81
C ILE A 84 3.08 11.24 3.66
N GLY A 85 2.71 11.66 4.85
CA GLY A 85 2.01 10.82 5.82
C GLY A 85 2.83 10.59 7.10
N ILE A 86 2.54 9.47 7.79
CA ILE A 86 3.03 9.20 9.15
C ILE A 86 4.08 8.09 9.24
N MET A 87 4.60 7.59 8.11
CA MET A 87 5.63 6.55 8.12
C MET A 87 6.88 7.02 8.87
N PRO A 88 7.50 6.20 9.74
CA PRO A 88 8.72 6.55 10.47
C PRO A 88 9.93 6.61 9.52
N ALA A 89 10.37 7.81 9.14
CA ALA A 89 11.45 7.98 8.15
C ALA A 89 12.78 7.30 8.58
N HIS A 90 13.08 7.27 9.88
CA HIS A 90 14.35 6.76 10.40
C HIS A 90 14.59 5.25 10.20
N ILE A 91 13.56 4.47 9.84
CA ILE A 91 13.73 3.04 9.51
C ILE A 91 13.93 2.79 8.01
N HIS A 92 13.73 3.81 7.19
CA HIS A 92 13.87 3.72 5.73
C HIS A 92 15.32 4.02 5.31
N GLN A 93 15.75 3.37 4.25
CA GLN A 93 17.02 3.61 3.58
C GLN A 93 16.82 3.54 2.07
N LYS A 94 17.45 4.45 1.33
CA LYS A 94 17.40 4.41 -0.14
C LYS A 94 17.93 3.07 -0.65
N GLY A 95 17.20 2.45 -1.57
CA GLY A 95 17.51 1.16 -2.16
C GLY A 95 16.58 0.83 -3.33
N ASN A 96 16.32 -0.45 -3.56
CA ASN A 96 15.67 -0.90 -4.78
C ASN A 96 14.39 -1.74 -4.57
N VAL A 97 13.87 -1.81 -3.33
CA VAL A 97 12.65 -2.57 -3.04
C VAL A 97 11.43 -1.66 -3.07
N GLY A 98 10.49 -1.92 -3.97
CA GLY A 98 9.15 -1.34 -3.92
C GLY A 98 8.29 -2.08 -2.88
N ILE A 99 7.65 -1.35 -1.97
CA ILE A 99 6.78 -1.97 -0.95
C ILE A 99 5.37 -1.41 -1.09
N VAL A 100 4.39 -2.29 -1.25
CA VAL A 100 2.97 -1.95 -1.21
C VAL A 100 2.23 -2.78 -0.18
N SER A 101 1.44 -2.12 0.67
CA SER A 101 0.81 -2.80 1.81
C SER A 101 -0.55 -2.21 2.18
N ARG A 102 -1.47 -3.09 2.59
CA ARG A 102 -2.73 -2.69 3.25
C ARG A 102 -2.54 -2.38 4.74
N SER A 103 -1.52 -2.95 5.36
CA SER A 103 -1.26 -2.82 6.79
C SER A 103 -0.15 -1.81 7.08
N GLY A 104 -0.43 -0.79 7.88
CA GLY A 104 0.59 0.16 8.34
C GLY A 104 1.71 -0.53 9.13
N THR A 105 1.35 -1.34 10.12
CA THR A 105 2.32 -2.04 11.00
C THR A 105 3.22 -3.00 10.22
N LEU A 106 2.65 -3.82 9.34
CA LEU A 106 3.44 -4.76 8.54
C LEU A 106 4.29 -4.06 7.47
N THR A 107 3.86 -2.88 7.03
CA THR A 107 4.69 -2.01 6.19
C THR A 107 6.00 -1.68 6.90
N TYR A 108 5.92 -1.23 8.15
CA TYR A 108 7.11 -0.84 8.92
C TYR A 108 8.02 -2.04 9.20
N GLU A 109 7.44 -3.21 9.42
CA GLU A 109 8.18 -4.46 9.58
C GLU A 109 8.97 -4.82 8.31
N ALA A 110 8.32 -4.78 7.15
CA ALA A 110 8.97 -5.04 5.86
C ALA A 110 10.08 -4.02 5.55
N VAL A 111 9.83 -2.75 5.80
CA VAL A 111 10.81 -1.67 5.64
C VAL A 111 12.03 -1.90 6.51
N TYR A 112 11.82 -2.17 7.80
CA TYR A 112 12.92 -2.41 8.73
C TYR A 112 13.78 -3.60 8.30
N GLN A 113 13.15 -4.71 7.91
CA GLN A 113 13.86 -5.91 7.46
C GLN A 113 14.65 -5.64 6.18
N THR A 114 14.06 -5.03 5.16
CA THR A 114 14.77 -4.71 3.92
C THR A 114 15.93 -3.73 4.14
N THR A 115 15.80 -2.82 5.10
CA THR A 115 16.89 -1.93 5.51
C THR A 115 18.03 -2.70 6.19
N VAL A 116 17.71 -3.60 7.13
CA VAL A 116 18.72 -4.40 7.85
C VAL A 116 19.44 -5.38 6.91
N GLU A 117 18.73 -5.94 5.94
CA GLU A 117 19.32 -6.81 4.89
C GLU A 117 20.12 -6.03 3.84
N GLY A 118 20.21 -4.69 3.94
CA GLY A 118 20.97 -3.84 3.04
C GLY A 118 20.35 -3.65 1.66
N LEU A 119 19.08 -4.00 1.49
CA LEU A 119 18.34 -3.84 0.23
C LEU A 119 17.78 -2.41 0.08
N GLY A 120 17.31 -1.82 1.18
CA GLY A 120 16.64 -0.51 1.20
C GLY A 120 15.35 -0.48 0.37
N GLN A 121 14.78 0.70 0.21
CA GLN A 121 13.52 0.86 -0.53
C GLN A 121 13.68 1.89 -1.66
N SER A 122 13.09 1.61 -2.82
CA SER A 122 12.85 2.62 -3.85
C SER A 122 11.69 3.52 -3.44
N THR A 123 10.54 2.93 -3.21
CA THR A 123 9.35 3.63 -2.68
C THR A 123 8.50 2.67 -1.84
N CYS A 124 7.95 3.17 -0.75
CA CYS A 124 7.05 2.45 0.12
C CYS A 124 5.68 3.12 0.13
N ILE A 125 4.62 2.37 -0.18
CA ILE A 125 3.25 2.86 -0.28
C ILE A 125 2.33 2.03 0.62
N GLY A 126 1.72 2.69 1.60
CA GLY A 126 0.61 2.10 2.34
C GLY A 126 -0.71 2.49 1.71
N ILE A 127 -1.44 1.54 1.14
CA ILE A 127 -2.70 1.80 0.44
C ILE A 127 -3.93 1.80 1.36
N GLY A 128 -3.76 1.33 2.61
CA GLY A 128 -4.83 1.26 3.61
C GLY A 128 -5.66 -0.02 3.56
N GLY A 129 -6.37 -0.28 4.68
CA GLY A 129 -7.16 -1.50 4.89
C GLY A 129 -8.67 -1.32 4.71
N ASP A 130 -9.13 -0.17 4.24
CA ASP A 130 -10.54 0.09 4.02
C ASP A 130 -11.05 -0.59 2.72
N PRO A 131 -12.33 -0.99 2.66
CA PRO A 131 -12.88 -1.71 1.51
C PRO A 131 -12.97 -0.87 0.24
N VAL A 132 -13.06 0.45 0.37
CA VAL A 132 -13.07 1.41 -0.75
C VAL A 132 -11.89 2.34 -0.60
N ASN A 133 -10.84 2.08 -1.36
CA ASN A 133 -9.62 2.89 -1.39
C ASN A 133 -9.48 3.70 -2.69
N GLY A 134 -8.65 4.72 -2.67
CA GLY A 134 -8.32 5.53 -3.83
C GLY A 134 -7.39 4.77 -4.76
N THR A 135 -6.21 4.41 -4.28
CA THR A 135 -5.16 3.65 -4.96
C THR A 135 -5.19 2.20 -4.51
N ASN A 136 -5.10 1.25 -5.42
CA ASN A 136 -5.10 -0.19 -5.15
C ASN A 136 -3.72 -0.82 -5.43
N PHE A 137 -3.63 -2.16 -5.29
CA PHE A 137 -2.38 -2.89 -5.57
C PHE A 137 -1.93 -2.73 -7.01
N ILE A 138 -2.84 -2.84 -7.98
CA ILE A 138 -2.51 -2.79 -9.41
C ILE A 138 -1.91 -1.44 -9.76
N ASP A 139 -2.53 -0.34 -9.29
CA ASP A 139 -2.01 1.02 -9.49
C ASP A 139 -0.56 1.18 -9.00
N CYS A 140 -0.22 0.58 -7.85
CA CYS A 140 1.13 0.62 -7.29
C CYS A 140 2.09 -0.30 -8.06
N LEU A 141 1.63 -1.49 -8.45
CA LEU A 141 2.43 -2.45 -9.20
C LEU A 141 2.79 -1.94 -10.59
N GLU A 142 1.87 -1.24 -11.28
CA GLU A 142 2.16 -0.58 -12.55
C GLU A 142 3.30 0.44 -12.41
N LEU A 143 3.27 1.25 -11.35
CA LEU A 143 4.33 2.20 -11.03
C LEU A 143 5.66 1.49 -10.75
N PHE A 144 5.67 0.47 -9.89
CA PHE A 144 6.89 -0.26 -9.56
C PHE A 144 7.48 -1.02 -10.76
N LEU A 145 6.64 -1.58 -11.64
CA LEU A 145 7.13 -2.27 -12.84
C LEU A 145 7.76 -1.30 -13.83
N SER A 146 7.23 -0.08 -13.94
CA SER A 146 7.76 0.96 -14.84
C SER A 146 8.96 1.72 -14.27
N ASP A 147 9.14 1.72 -12.96
CA ASP A 147 10.23 2.44 -12.30
C ASP A 147 11.57 1.68 -12.42
N PRO A 148 12.60 2.25 -13.05
CA PRO A 148 13.89 1.59 -13.18
C PRO A 148 14.66 1.44 -11.85
N GLU A 149 14.37 2.26 -10.83
CA GLU A 149 15.00 2.15 -9.51
C GLU A 149 14.38 1.04 -8.66
N THR A 150 13.19 0.57 -8.98
CA THR A 150 12.56 -0.57 -8.32
C THR A 150 13.01 -1.87 -9.00
N GLU A 151 13.79 -2.69 -8.33
CA GLU A 151 14.28 -3.98 -8.87
C GLU A 151 13.50 -5.18 -8.32
N SER A 152 12.89 -5.05 -7.16
CA SER A 152 12.09 -6.10 -6.52
C SER A 152 10.90 -5.51 -5.76
N ILE A 153 9.91 -6.36 -5.42
CA ILE A 153 8.67 -5.90 -4.83
C ILE A 153 8.30 -6.74 -3.59
N ILE A 154 7.84 -6.08 -2.54
CA ILE A 154 7.12 -6.72 -1.44
C ILE A 154 5.65 -6.27 -1.47
N MET A 155 4.74 -7.24 -1.50
CA MET A 155 3.30 -7.03 -1.49
C MET A 155 2.68 -7.64 -0.24
N ILE A 156 2.08 -6.81 0.61
CA ILE A 156 1.47 -7.24 1.88
C ILE A 156 -0.04 -7.02 1.81
N GLY A 157 -0.75 -8.13 1.78
CA GLY A 157 -2.20 -8.18 1.81
C GLY A 157 -2.75 -8.77 3.10
N GLU A 158 -4.05 -8.96 3.11
CA GLU A 158 -4.78 -9.52 4.23
C GLU A 158 -6.05 -10.24 3.75
N ILE A 159 -6.71 -10.96 4.63
CA ILE A 159 -8.00 -11.58 4.33
C ILE A 159 -9.05 -10.52 3.94
N GLY A 160 -10.04 -10.94 3.16
CA GLY A 160 -11.16 -10.11 2.70
C GLY A 160 -10.96 -9.51 1.31
N GLY A 161 -12.06 -9.43 0.57
CA GLY A 161 -12.06 -8.97 -0.82
C GLY A 161 -11.25 -9.86 -1.76
N SER A 162 -10.94 -9.35 -2.96
CA SER A 162 -10.22 -10.04 -4.04
C SER A 162 -8.99 -9.28 -4.57
N ALA A 163 -8.61 -8.20 -3.90
CA ALA A 163 -7.58 -7.28 -4.41
C ALA A 163 -6.21 -7.94 -4.62
N GLU A 164 -5.85 -8.90 -3.76
CA GLU A 164 -4.58 -9.61 -3.86
C GLU A 164 -4.58 -10.65 -4.99
N GLU A 165 -5.71 -11.32 -5.22
CA GLU A 165 -5.91 -12.23 -6.36
C GLU A 165 -5.88 -11.46 -7.69
N GLU A 166 -6.53 -10.30 -7.75
CA GLU A 166 -6.51 -9.42 -8.93
C GLU A 166 -5.10 -8.91 -9.22
N ALA A 167 -4.36 -8.51 -8.18
CA ALA A 167 -2.96 -8.10 -8.29
C ALA A 167 -2.05 -9.24 -8.76
N ALA A 168 -2.26 -10.46 -8.25
CA ALA A 168 -1.53 -11.64 -8.70
C ALA A 168 -1.80 -11.95 -10.18
N GLU A 169 -3.05 -11.89 -10.60
CA GLU A 169 -3.42 -12.09 -12.00
C GLU A 169 -2.86 -10.99 -12.92
N PHE A 170 -2.82 -9.74 -12.45
CA PHE A 170 -2.16 -8.64 -13.14
C PHE A 170 -0.67 -8.95 -13.35
N LEU A 171 0.08 -9.26 -12.28
CA LEU A 171 1.50 -9.60 -12.38
C LEU A 171 1.76 -10.84 -13.26
N ARG A 172 0.85 -11.81 -13.27
CA ARG A 172 0.94 -12.98 -14.13
C ARG A 172 0.92 -12.62 -15.62
N LYS A 173 0.12 -11.63 -16.00
CA LYS A 173 -0.06 -11.18 -17.40
C LYS A 173 1.03 -10.23 -17.87
N GLU A 174 1.65 -9.49 -16.97
CA GLU A 174 2.67 -8.51 -17.32
C GLU A 174 3.90 -9.15 -17.96
N LYS A 175 4.48 -8.44 -18.94
CA LYS A 175 5.70 -8.86 -19.64
C LYS A 175 6.95 -8.58 -18.82
N VAL A 176 6.99 -7.43 -18.17
CA VAL A 176 8.07 -7.05 -17.26
C VAL A 176 7.85 -7.77 -15.94
N LYS A 177 8.85 -8.52 -15.52
CA LYS A 177 8.83 -9.27 -14.26
C LYS A 177 9.90 -8.75 -13.33
N LYS A 178 9.49 -8.46 -12.10
CA LYS A 178 10.42 -8.17 -10.99
C LYS A 178 10.20 -9.20 -9.89
N PRO A 179 11.26 -9.69 -9.25
CA PRO A 179 11.13 -10.58 -8.11
C PRO A 179 10.14 -10.03 -7.10
N THR A 180 9.13 -10.82 -6.76
CA THR A 180 8.06 -10.35 -5.86
C THR A 180 7.88 -11.33 -4.72
N VAL A 181 7.88 -10.81 -3.50
CA VAL A 181 7.53 -11.54 -2.28
C VAL A 181 6.19 -11.05 -1.77
N GLY A 182 5.33 -11.97 -1.38
CA GLY A 182 4.02 -11.69 -0.84
C GLY A 182 3.83 -12.20 0.58
N PHE A 183 2.98 -11.52 1.32
CA PHE A 183 2.50 -11.98 2.62
C PHE A 183 1.00 -11.67 2.78
N ILE A 184 0.24 -12.61 3.33
CA ILE A 184 -1.18 -12.44 3.63
C ILE A 184 -1.40 -12.54 5.13
N ALA A 185 -1.87 -11.45 5.73
CA ALA A 185 -2.23 -11.41 7.13
C ALA A 185 -3.61 -12.07 7.36
N GLY A 186 -3.79 -12.66 8.54
CA GLY A 186 -5.08 -13.20 8.96
C GLY A 186 -5.31 -14.68 8.61
N THR A 187 -4.27 -15.47 8.32
CA THR A 187 -4.38 -16.91 8.04
C THR A 187 -5.08 -17.70 9.13
N SER A 188 -4.97 -17.28 10.38
CA SER A 188 -5.63 -17.89 11.55
C SER A 188 -6.97 -17.25 11.93
N ALA A 189 -7.48 -16.34 11.11
CA ALA A 189 -8.71 -15.61 11.43
C ALA A 189 -9.94 -16.53 11.35
N PRO A 190 -10.81 -16.55 12.37
CA PRO A 190 -12.07 -17.29 12.30
C PRO A 190 -12.98 -16.73 11.19
N PRO A 191 -13.67 -17.59 10.41
CA PRO A 191 -14.61 -17.13 9.39
C PRO A 191 -15.70 -16.21 9.98
N GLY A 192 -16.06 -15.17 9.22
CA GLY A 192 -17.10 -14.20 9.60
C GLY A 192 -16.69 -13.19 10.68
N ARG A 193 -15.45 -13.26 11.18
CA ARG A 193 -14.93 -12.28 12.13
C ARG A 193 -14.05 -11.24 11.43
N ARG A 194 -14.33 -9.97 11.69
CA ARG A 194 -13.47 -8.87 11.22
C ARG A 194 -12.17 -8.82 12.03
N MET A 195 -11.05 -8.72 11.34
CA MET A 195 -9.72 -8.75 11.94
C MET A 195 -9.00 -7.40 11.76
N GLY A 196 -9.31 -6.44 12.65
CA GLY A 196 -8.74 -5.09 12.59
C GLY A 196 -9.43 -4.23 11.54
N HIS A 197 -8.90 -4.18 10.34
CA HIS A 197 -9.41 -3.36 9.24
C HIS A 197 -10.86 -3.68 8.83
N ALA A 198 -11.58 -2.67 8.36
CA ALA A 198 -12.97 -2.83 7.95
C ALA A 198 -13.15 -3.83 6.79
N GLY A 199 -12.16 -3.92 5.89
CA GLY A 199 -12.13 -4.86 4.78
C GLY A 199 -11.61 -6.26 5.12
N ALA A 200 -11.01 -6.45 6.31
CA ALA A 200 -10.37 -7.71 6.70
C ALA A 200 -11.39 -8.71 7.31
N ILE A 201 -12.27 -9.22 6.46
CA ILE A 201 -13.30 -10.21 6.83
C ILE A 201 -13.48 -11.26 5.74
N VAL A 202 -13.50 -12.53 6.11
CA VAL A 202 -13.90 -13.64 5.22
C VAL A 202 -15.40 -13.76 5.25
N SER A 203 -16.08 -13.51 4.14
CA SER A 203 -17.52 -13.54 4.03
C SER A 203 -17.97 -14.38 2.82
N GLY A 204 -19.01 -15.19 2.98
CA GLY A 204 -19.56 -16.00 1.89
C GLY A 204 -18.56 -17.01 1.29
N GLY A 205 -17.58 -17.47 2.08
CA GLY A 205 -16.56 -18.43 1.61
C GLY A 205 -15.54 -17.85 0.64
N LYS A 206 -15.45 -16.52 0.52
CA LYS A 206 -14.49 -15.81 -0.35
C LYS A 206 -13.58 -14.88 0.46
N GLY A 207 -12.40 -14.57 -0.09
CA GLY A 207 -11.43 -13.70 0.54
C GLY A 207 -10.64 -14.37 1.65
N GLY A 208 -10.55 -15.69 1.64
CA GLY A 208 -9.71 -16.46 2.55
C GLY A 208 -8.23 -16.29 2.26
N ALA A 209 -7.39 -16.47 3.28
CA ALA A 209 -5.94 -16.35 3.10
C ALA A 209 -5.37 -17.42 2.16
N GLU A 210 -5.91 -18.65 2.21
CA GLU A 210 -5.43 -19.77 1.39
C GLU A 210 -5.62 -19.49 -0.10
N ASP A 211 -6.81 -19.04 -0.52
CA ASP A 211 -7.11 -18.71 -1.92
C ASP A 211 -6.18 -17.62 -2.45
N LYS A 212 -5.93 -16.59 -1.64
CA LYS A 212 -5.01 -15.50 -1.96
C LYS A 212 -3.58 -15.99 -2.12
N ILE A 213 -3.09 -16.80 -1.18
CA ILE A 213 -1.76 -17.40 -1.21
C ILE A 213 -1.59 -18.28 -2.44
N GLU A 214 -2.60 -19.08 -2.80
CA GLU A 214 -2.56 -19.92 -3.99
C GLU A 214 -2.53 -19.09 -5.27
N ALA A 215 -3.35 -18.05 -5.39
CA ALA A 215 -3.35 -17.13 -6.51
C ALA A 215 -1.97 -16.45 -6.67
N MET A 216 -1.38 -15.95 -5.58
CA MET A 216 -0.07 -15.33 -5.59
C MET A 216 1.03 -16.32 -6.01
N LYS A 217 1.05 -17.54 -5.48
CA LYS A 217 1.99 -18.60 -5.89
C LYS A 217 1.86 -18.94 -7.37
N SER A 218 0.62 -19.04 -7.86
CA SER A 218 0.33 -19.32 -9.27
C SER A 218 0.83 -18.21 -10.22
N ALA A 219 0.94 -17.00 -9.70
CA ALA A 219 1.51 -15.86 -10.42
C ALA A 219 3.05 -15.75 -10.33
N GLY A 220 3.69 -16.68 -9.63
CA GLY A 220 5.15 -16.68 -9.44
C GLY A 220 5.63 -15.79 -8.29
N ILE A 221 4.71 -15.34 -7.43
CA ILE A 221 5.05 -14.56 -6.23
C ILE A 221 5.49 -15.52 -5.13
N GLN A 222 6.68 -15.30 -4.59
CA GLN A 222 7.18 -16.08 -3.46
C GLN A 222 6.46 -15.66 -2.18
N ILE A 223 5.91 -16.62 -1.43
CA ILE A 223 5.19 -16.33 -0.19
C ILE A 223 6.12 -16.42 1.01
N SER A 224 6.17 -15.34 1.78
CA SER A 224 6.80 -15.38 3.10
C SER A 224 5.87 -16.08 4.11
N ASN A 225 6.43 -17.03 4.86
CA ASN A 225 5.67 -17.82 5.85
C ASN A 225 5.41 -17.06 7.16
N SER A 226 6.07 -15.93 7.36
CA SER A 226 5.99 -15.10 8.56
C SER A 226 6.20 -13.63 8.20
N PRO A 227 5.51 -12.70 8.86
CA PRO A 227 5.81 -11.28 8.67
C PRO A 227 7.25 -10.93 9.06
N ALA A 228 7.86 -11.68 9.98
CA ALA A 228 9.26 -11.50 10.41
C ALA A 228 10.30 -12.06 9.42
N ALA A 229 9.87 -12.66 8.31
CA ALA A 229 10.76 -13.25 7.31
C ALA A 229 10.64 -12.60 5.93
N LEU A 230 9.98 -11.45 5.82
CA LEU A 230 9.77 -10.76 4.54
C LEU A 230 11.09 -10.37 3.87
N GLY A 231 11.99 -9.74 4.60
CA GLY A 231 13.30 -9.31 4.10
C GLY A 231 14.18 -10.49 3.71
N SER A 232 14.32 -11.49 4.59
CA SER A 232 15.14 -12.68 4.31
C SER A 232 14.57 -13.51 3.15
N THR A 233 13.25 -13.65 3.04
CA THR A 233 12.62 -14.32 1.88
C THR A 233 12.96 -13.59 0.58
N LEU A 234 12.89 -12.25 0.57
CA LEU A 234 13.25 -11.48 -0.62
C LEU A 234 14.73 -11.67 -0.97
N LEU A 235 15.61 -11.61 0.01
CA LEU A 235 17.04 -11.83 -0.19
C LEU A 235 17.34 -13.21 -0.80
N GLU A 236 16.64 -14.27 -0.36
CA GLU A 236 16.75 -15.62 -0.93
C GLU A 236 16.30 -15.66 -2.39
N VAL A 237 15.15 -15.01 -2.69
CA VAL A 237 14.64 -14.92 -4.07
C VAL A 237 15.65 -14.25 -5.00
N LEU A 238 16.25 -13.13 -4.56
CA LEU A 238 17.24 -12.40 -5.33
C LEU A 238 18.54 -13.20 -5.56
N LYS A 239 19.00 -13.96 -4.56
CA LYS A 239 20.18 -14.84 -4.69
C LYS A 239 19.96 -15.99 -5.68
N ASN A 240 18.74 -16.49 -5.81
CA ASN A 240 18.41 -17.61 -6.70
C ASN A 240 18.22 -17.19 -8.16
N GLN A 241 18.21 -15.89 -8.46
CA GLN A 241 18.11 -15.35 -9.83
C GLN A 241 19.48 -15.02 -10.47
N ASN A 242 20.53 -14.96 -9.64
CA ASN A 242 21.92 -14.78 -10.07
C ASN A 242 22.61 -16.14 -10.22
#